data_517195ff99ad8706c788a772c8e64651
#
_entry.id   517195ff99ad8706c788a772c8e64651
#
_cell.length_a   1.000
_cell.length_b   1.000
_cell.length_c   1.000
_cell.angle_alpha   90.00
_cell.angle_beta   90.00
_cell.angle_gamma   90.00
#
_symmetry.space_group_name_H-M   'P 1'
#
loop_
_entity.id
_entity.type
_entity.pdbx_description
1 polymer ?
#
loop_
_entity_poly.entity_id
_entity_poly.type
_entity_poly.pdbx_seq_one_letter_code
_entity_poly.pdbx_strand_id
1 'polypeptide(L)'
;MCIRDRNKEGVSKIFVRSETNGKLISLSNLVSFKEEGSAKQLARYNRQRAVTISANINEGYTLTEAIKFFENIMADLAPKNQITWKGKSEEIKETSNELFIIFALALLTAYLVMAATFNSFIHPFIIVLTVPLAIFGGLVFILFLNSSINIFSQIALIILIGISTKNSILIVDYTNQIRTTGVKLQEAILKACQLRIRPIIMTSLSTMIAMLPLVIGNIGPGAGEGSRLAVGGTILGGMIISTFFTLYVTPTMYLALAKNTKRIDAVDIEPVSYTHLTLPTKRIV
;
A
#
# COMPACT_ATOMS: atom_id res chain seq x y z
N MET A 1 24.91 2.95 41.38
CA MET A 1 24.61 1.62 41.96
C MET A 1 25.92 0.99 42.39
N CYS A 2 26.14 0.83 43.70
CA CYS A 2 27.42 0.34 44.22
C CYS A 2 27.55 -1.18 43.91
N ILE A 3 28.71 -1.58 43.43
CA ILE A 3 29.04 -2.97 43.07
C ILE A 3 28.93 -3.93 44.27
N ARG A 4 28.89 -3.37 45.50
CA ARG A 4 28.80 -4.10 46.76
C ARG A 4 27.48 -4.85 46.96
N ASP A 5 26.41 -4.42 46.34
CA ASP A 5 25.05 -4.92 46.62
C ASP A 5 24.61 -6.01 45.63
N ARG A 6 25.52 -6.48 44.76
CA ARG A 6 25.20 -7.43 43.69
C ARG A 6 25.15 -8.90 44.14
N ASN A 7 25.85 -9.25 45.21
CA ASN A 7 25.99 -10.64 45.61
C ASN A 7 25.56 -10.84 47.05
N LYS A 8 24.91 -11.98 47.33
CA LYS A 8 24.54 -12.45 48.65
C LYS A 8 25.69 -12.38 49.65
N GLU A 9 26.91 -12.64 49.23
CA GLU A 9 28.15 -12.53 50.00
C GLU A 9 28.51 -11.10 50.38
N GLY A 10 28.08 -10.09 49.61
CA GLY A 10 28.31 -8.68 49.94
C GLY A 10 27.57 -8.21 51.18
N VAL A 11 26.39 -8.81 51.45
CA VAL A 11 25.55 -8.48 52.59
C VAL A 11 26.12 -9.02 53.89
N SER A 12 26.88 -10.12 53.87
CA SER A 12 27.59 -10.64 55.05
C SER A 12 28.67 -9.71 55.58
N LYS A 13 29.16 -8.78 54.76
CA LYS A 13 30.16 -7.77 55.13
C LYS A 13 29.57 -6.49 55.69
N ILE A 14 28.23 -6.39 55.76
CA ILE A 14 27.53 -5.26 56.38
C ILE A 14 27.28 -5.61 57.85
N PHE A 15 27.72 -4.74 58.76
CA PHE A 15 27.53 -4.92 60.18
C PHE A 15 26.58 -3.85 60.71
N VAL A 16 25.64 -4.29 61.56
CA VAL A 16 24.71 -3.42 62.26
C VAL A 16 25.05 -3.46 63.78
N ARG A 17 25.03 -2.30 64.42
CA ARG A 17 25.28 -2.22 65.85
C ARG A 17 23.99 -2.58 66.61
N SER A 18 24.11 -3.55 67.53
CA SER A 18 23.01 -3.92 68.42
C SER A 18 22.78 -2.82 69.45
N GLU A 19 21.55 -2.40 69.68
CA GLU A 19 21.17 -1.39 70.66
C GLU A 19 21.30 -1.91 72.06
N THR A 20 21.18 -3.23 72.30
CA THR A 20 21.23 -3.84 73.65
C THR A 20 22.64 -4.05 74.15
N ASN A 21 23.59 -4.47 73.31
CA ASN A 21 24.94 -4.87 73.68
C ASN A 21 26.07 -4.07 73.03
N GLY A 22 25.73 -3.09 72.19
CA GLY A 22 26.69 -2.27 71.47
C GLY A 22 27.63 -3.02 70.52
N LYS A 23 27.47 -4.37 70.34
CA LYS A 23 28.32 -5.21 69.45
C LYS A 23 27.88 -5.13 68.03
N LEU A 24 28.84 -5.25 67.11
CA LEU A 24 28.61 -5.33 65.68
C LEU A 24 28.16 -6.75 65.27
N ILE A 25 26.99 -6.88 64.72
CA ILE A 25 26.42 -8.15 64.23
C ILE A 25 26.34 -8.09 62.73
N SER A 26 26.79 -9.14 62.04
CA SER A 26 26.64 -9.21 60.58
C SER A 26 25.18 -9.26 60.19
N LEU A 27 24.80 -8.49 59.17
CA LEU A 27 23.44 -8.43 58.65
C LEU A 27 22.93 -9.79 58.14
N SER A 28 23.82 -10.67 57.69
CA SER A 28 23.49 -12.03 57.27
C SER A 28 22.86 -12.89 58.34
N ASN A 29 23.12 -12.58 59.64
CA ASN A 29 22.56 -13.30 60.79
C ASN A 29 21.17 -12.80 61.18
N LEU A 30 20.76 -11.63 60.68
CA LEU A 30 19.51 -10.97 61.03
C LEU A 30 18.45 -11.08 59.93
N VAL A 31 18.83 -11.40 58.67
CA VAL A 31 17.95 -11.42 57.50
C VAL A 31 18.04 -12.74 56.74
N SER A 32 16.93 -13.20 56.26
CA SER A 32 16.88 -14.33 55.31
C SER A 32 16.73 -13.77 53.88
N PHE A 33 17.51 -14.33 52.95
CA PHE A 33 17.48 -13.93 51.56
C PHE A 33 16.60 -14.87 50.74
N LYS A 34 15.64 -14.30 50.04
CA LYS A 34 14.85 -14.99 49.02
C LYS A 34 15.14 -14.37 47.70
N GLU A 35 15.62 -15.16 46.76
CA GLU A 35 15.80 -14.71 45.39
C GLU A 35 14.46 -14.76 44.65
N GLU A 36 13.99 -13.61 44.21
CA GLU A 36 12.77 -13.49 43.43
C GLU A 36 13.05 -12.80 42.09
N GLY A 37 12.40 -13.28 41.02
CA GLY A 37 12.46 -12.62 39.74
C GLY A 37 11.79 -11.25 39.84
N SER A 38 12.55 -10.20 39.62
CA SER A 38 12.03 -8.81 39.59
C SER A 38 12.17 -8.23 38.21
N ALA A 39 11.18 -7.46 37.79
CA ALA A 39 11.24 -6.75 36.53
C ALA A 39 12.38 -5.73 36.55
N LYS A 40 13.31 -5.84 35.60
CA LYS A 40 14.46 -4.94 35.46
C LYS A 40 14.03 -3.48 35.26
N GLN A 41 12.86 -3.28 34.65
CA GLN A 41 12.32 -1.99 34.31
C GLN A 41 10.79 -2.02 34.42
N LEU A 42 10.22 -1.08 35.16
CA LEU A 42 8.77 -0.91 35.26
C LEU A 42 8.31 0.04 34.18
N ALA A 43 7.94 -0.51 33.04
CA ALA A 43 7.42 0.27 31.92
C ALA A 43 6.02 0.84 32.23
N ARG A 44 5.74 2.02 31.74
CA ARG A 44 4.41 2.66 31.79
C ARG A 44 4.00 3.10 30.38
N TYR A 45 2.74 2.88 30.08
CA TYR A 45 2.10 3.38 28.87
C TYR A 45 0.84 4.15 29.26
N ASN A 46 0.65 5.35 28.74
CA ASN A 46 -0.48 6.23 29.12
C ASN A 46 -0.67 6.38 30.65
N ARG A 47 0.44 6.53 31.40
CA ARG A 47 0.47 6.65 32.88
C ARG A 47 0.08 5.38 33.64
N GLN A 48 -0.30 4.29 32.96
CA GLN A 48 -0.61 3.00 33.57
C GLN A 48 0.60 2.07 33.49
N ARG A 49 0.70 1.12 34.41
CA ARG A 49 1.72 0.07 34.34
C ARG A 49 1.47 -0.80 33.13
N ALA A 50 2.50 -1.03 32.34
CA ALA A 50 2.42 -1.81 31.12
C ALA A 50 3.54 -2.84 31.05
N VAL A 51 3.24 -3.96 30.43
CA VAL A 51 4.21 -5.00 30.03
C VAL A 51 4.16 -5.12 28.52
N THR A 52 5.33 -5.02 27.88
CA THR A 52 5.43 -5.21 26.44
C THR A 52 5.74 -6.68 26.16
N ILE A 53 4.87 -7.33 25.41
CA ILE A 53 5.06 -8.70 24.94
C ILE A 53 5.40 -8.60 23.45
N SER A 54 6.59 -9.12 23.08
CA SER A 54 7.03 -9.20 21.69
C SER A 54 7.05 -10.66 21.28
N ALA A 55 6.47 -10.96 20.13
CA ALA A 55 6.45 -12.29 19.57
C ALA A 55 6.72 -12.25 18.06
N ASN A 56 7.39 -13.26 17.54
CA ASN A 56 7.52 -13.49 16.13
C ASN A 56 6.50 -14.54 15.71
N ILE A 57 5.93 -14.37 14.53
CA ILE A 57 4.96 -15.33 13.97
C ILE A 57 5.75 -16.46 13.33
N ASN A 58 5.32 -17.70 13.59
CA ASN A 58 5.90 -18.86 12.97
C ASN A 58 5.41 -19.01 11.52
N GLU A 59 6.17 -19.73 10.70
CA GLU A 59 5.79 -19.98 9.31
C GLU A 59 4.42 -20.67 9.22
N GLY A 60 3.59 -20.22 8.29
CA GLY A 60 2.24 -20.74 8.07
C GLY A 60 1.10 -20.03 8.80
N TYR A 61 1.38 -19.08 9.69
CA TYR A 61 0.36 -18.28 10.37
C TYR A 61 0.35 -16.83 9.90
N THR A 62 -0.85 -16.24 9.84
CA THR A 62 -0.99 -14.82 9.49
C THR A 62 -0.99 -13.94 10.73
N LEU A 63 -0.54 -12.69 10.58
CA LEU A 63 -0.54 -11.72 11.69
C LEU A 63 -1.96 -11.45 12.23
N THR A 64 -2.95 -11.49 11.37
CA THR A 64 -4.36 -11.32 11.75
C THR A 64 -4.87 -12.47 12.62
N GLU A 65 -4.47 -13.70 12.34
CA GLU A 65 -4.80 -14.87 13.17
C GLU A 65 -4.11 -14.80 14.52
N ALA A 66 -2.84 -14.42 14.54
CA ALA A 66 -2.07 -14.22 15.78
C ALA A 66 -2.70 -13.14 16.68
N ILE A 67 -3.15 -12.02 16.10
CA ILE A 67 -3.85 -10.96 16.82
C ILE A 67 -5.15 -11.50 17.46
N LYS A 68 -5.99 -12.17 16.68
CA LYS A 68 -7.25 -12.76 17.18
C LYS A 68 -7.01 -13.79 18.28
N PHE A 69 -6.02 -14.66 18.08
CA PHE A 69 -5.63 -15.66 19.08
C PHE A 69 -5.21 -15.01 20.41
N PHE A 70 -4.38 -13.99 20.33
CA PHE A 70 -3.92 -13.24 21.52
C PHE A 70 -5.08 -12.50 22.20
N GLU A 71 -5.98 -11.89 21.46
CA GLU A 71 -7.18 -11.24 22.00
C GLU A 71 -8.07 -12.22 22.77
N ASN A 72 -8.29 -13.41 22.23
CA ASN A 72 -9.09 -14.45 22.88
C ASN A 72 -8.43 -14.90 24.20
N ILE A 73 -7.13 -15.18 24.17
CA ILE A 73 -6.39 -15.57 25.38
C ILE A 73 -6.45 -14.47 26.45
N MET A 74 -6.26 -13.22 26.05
CA MET A 74 -6.27 -12.10 27.00
C MET A 74 -7.67 -11.82 27.55
N ALA A 75 -8.72 -12.06 26.79
CA ALA A 75 -10.09 -11.96 27.28
C ALA A 75 -10.38 -12.98 28.40
N ASP A 76 -9.80 -14.19 28.29
CA ASP A 76 -9.95 -15.24 29.30
C ASP A 76 -9.06 -15.02 30.53
N LEU A 77 -7.78 -14.67 30.32
CA LEU A 77 -6.80 -14.58 31.40
C LEU A 77 -6.86 -13.25 32.17
N ALA A 78 -7.17 -12.16 31.49
CA ALA A 78 -7.08 -10.82 32.07
C ALA A 78 -8.14 -9.85 31.51
N PRO A 79 -9.44 -10.09 31.77
CA PRO A 79 -10.54 -9.31 31.19
C PRO A 79 -10.55 -7.83 31.59
N LYS A 80 -9.82 -7.45 32.63
CA LYS A 80 -9.71 -6.06 33.11
C LYS A 80 -8.54 -5.28 32.51
N ASN A 81 -7.65 -5.95 31.78
CA ASN A 81 -6.47 -5.30 31.22
C ASN A 81 -6.79 -4.74 29.83
N GLN A 82 -6.28 -3.54 29.56
CA GLN A 82 -6.34 -2.95 28.22
C GLN A 82 -5.18 -3.46 27.38
N ILE A 83 -5.50 -3.95 26.19
CA ILE A 83 -4.51 -4.34 25.19
C ILE A 83 -4.28 -3.14 24.28
N THR A 84 -3.03 -2.73 24.14
CA THR A 84 -2.62 -1.73 23.15
C THR A 84 -1.64 -2.39 22.20
N TRP A 85 -1.98 -2.37 20.93
CA TRP A 85 -1.14 -2.91 19.87
C TRP A 85 -0.08 -1.90 19.49
N LYS A 86 1.11 -2.37 19.09
CA LYS A 86 2.19 -1.54 18.56
C LYS A 86 2.86 -2.14 17.34
N GLY A 87 3.44 -1.26 16.50
CA GLY A 87 4.11 -1.67 15.28
C GLY A 87 3.15 -2.19 14.22
N LYS A 88 3.49 -3.28 13.53
CA LYS A 88 2.68 -3.85 12.44
C LYS A 88 1.27 -4.26 12.86
N SER A 89 1.06 -4.61 14.13
CA SER A 89 -0.25 -5.01 14.64
C SER A 89 -1.20 -3.82 14.81
N GLU A 90 -0.67 -2.67 15.22
CA GLU A 90 -1.39 -1.39 15.30
C GLU A 90 -1.83 -0.95 13.91
N GLU A 91 -0.89 -0.95 12.97
CA GLU A 91 -1.16 -0.58 11.58
C GLU A 91 -2.30 -1.39 10.95
N ILE A 92 -2.35 -2.70 11.19
CA ILE A 92 -3.42 -3.55 10.65
C ILE A 92 -4.78 -3.21 11.27
N LYS A 93 -4.82 -2.91 12.57
CA LYS A 93 -6.07 -2.63 13.27
C LYS A 93 -6.67 -1.27 12.92
N GLU A 94 -5.83 -0.26 12.81
CA GLU A 94 -6.27 1.12 12.55
C GLU A 94 -6.63 1.32 11.06
N THR A 95 -5.90 0.67 10.17
CA THR A 95 -5.92 1.02 8.76
C THR A 95 -6.97 0.26 7.93
N SER A 96 -7.57 -0.83 8.45
CA SER A 96 -8.44 -1.70 7.62
C SER A 96 -9.68 -0.99 7.06
N ASN A 97 -10.32 -0.09 7.80
CA ASN A 97 -11.50 0.64 7.35
C ASN A 97 -11.15 1.90 6.54
N GLU A 98 -10.05 2.56 6.89
CA GLU A 98 -9.60 3.78 6.22
C GLU A 98 -9.11 3.50 4.79
N LEU A 99 -8.46 2.36 4.58
CA LEU A 99 -7.96 1.98 3.26
C LEU A 99 -9.06 1.79 2.21
N PHE A 100 -10.23 1.28 2.61
CA PHE A 100 -11.34 1.16 1.68
C PHE A 100 -11.83 2.53 1.20
N ILE A 101 -11.89 3.52 2.10
CA ILE A 101 -12.26 4.90 1.76
C ILE A 101 -11.20 5.51 0.84
N ILE A 102 -9.92 5.33 1.15
CA ILE A 102 -8.80 5.83 0.33
C ILE A 102 -8.85 5.19 -1.06
N PHE A 103 -9.10 3.89 -1.15
CA PHE A 103 -9.23 3.17 -2.43
C PHE A 103 -10.40 3.71 -3.27
N ALA A 104 -11.58 3.90 -2.67
CA ALA A 104 -12.74 4.46 -3.34
C ALA A 104 -12.47 5.90 -3.80
N LEU A 105 -11.81 6.70 -2.96
CA LEU A 105 -11.44 8.08 -3.29
C LEU A 105 -10.40 8.13 -4.43
N ALA A 106 -9.40 7.24 -4.42
CA ALA A 106 -8.41 7.13 -5.48
C ALA A 106 -9.05 6.77 -6.82
N LEU A 107 -9.98 5.83 -6.82
CA LEU A 107 -10.71 5.43 -8.01
C LEU A 107 -11.62 6.56 -8.52
N LEU A 108 -12.30 7.27 -7.61
CA LEU A 108 -13.14 8.41 -7.94
C LEU A 108 -12.32 9.56 -8.54
N THR A 109 -11.20 9.91 -7.90
CA THR A 109 -10.34 10.99 -8.40
C THR A 109 -9.72 10.64 -9.76
N ALA A 110 -9.27 9.40 -9.94
CA ALA A 110 -8.79 8.92 -11.24
C ALA A 110 -9.88 9.03 -12.32
N TYR A 111 -11.12 8.63 -11.99
CA TYR A 111 -12.25 8.75 -12.90
C TYR A 111 -12.56 10.21 -13.27
N LEU A 112 -12.61 11.12 -12.28
CA LEU A 112 -12.91 12.55 -12.50
C LEU A 112 -11.82 13.23 -13.34
N VAL A 113 -10.55 12.96 -13.06
CA VAL A 113 -9.43 13.50 -13.85
C VAL A 113 -9.51 13.03 -15.30
N MET A 114 -9.81 11.74 -15.53
CA MET A 114 -10.01 11.23 -16.89
C MET A 114 -11.26 11.82 -17.55
N ALA A 115 -12.35 12.03 -16.81
CA ALA A 115 -13.56 12.65 -17.35
C ALA A 115 -13.31 14.09 -17.81
N ALA A 116 -12.51 14.84 -17.04
CA ALA A 116 -12.07 16.17 -17.42
C ALA A 116 -11.16 16.15 -18.66
N THR A 117 -10.22 15.19 -18.71
CA THR A 117 -9.26 15.07 -19.84
C THR A 117 -9.94 14.70 -21.15
N PHE A 118 -10.90 13.78 -21.10
CA PHE A 118 -11.60 13.32 -22.31
C PHE A 118 -12.87 14.12 -22.64
N ASN A 119 -13.23 15.06 -21.80
CA ASN A 119 -14.51 15.81 -21.90
C ASN A 119 -15.73 14.89 -22.16
N SER A 120 -15.72 13.73 -21.50
CA SER A 120 -16.73 12.66 -21.67
C SER A 120 -16.75 11.78 -20.43
N PHE A 121 -17.92 11.32 -20.03
CA PHE A 121 -18.08 10.38 -18.91
C PHE A 121 -17.97 8.90 -19.35
N ILE A 122 -18.13 8.61 -20.63
CA ILE A 122 -18.14 7.23 -21.15
C ILE A 122 -16.72 6.71 -21.32
N HIS A 123 -15.80 7.51 -21.83
CA HIS A 123 -14.40 7.10 -22.03
C HIS A 123 -13.70 6.69 -20.73
N PRO A 124 -13.79 7.47 -19.63
CA PRO A 124 -13.25 7.06 -18.34
C PRO A 124 -13.89 5.78 -17.80
N PHE A 125 -15.19 5.60 -18.00
CA PHE A 125 -15.88 4.38 -17.56
C PHE A 125 -15.31 3.12 -18.22
N ILE A 126 -15.02 3.18 -19.54
CA ILE A 126 -14.38 2.09 -20.28
C ILE A 126 -13.00 1.78 -19.71
N ILE A 127 -12.23 2.82 -19.37
CA ILE A 127 -10.87 2.68 -18.83
C ILE A 127 -10.91 2.06 -17.43
N VAL A 128 -11.78 2.56 -16.57
CA VAL A 128 -11.92 2.06 -15.18
C VAL A 128 -12.38 0.61 -15.14
N LEU A 129 -13.12 0.14 -16.14
CA LEU A 129 -13.57 -1.26 -16.22
C LEU A 129 -12.39 -2.26 -16.32
N THR A 130 -11.19 -1.81 -16.70
CA THR A 130 -9.98 -2.64 -16.70
C THR A 130 -9.34 -2.77 -15.31
N VAL A 131 -9.67 -1.88 -14.37
CA VAL A 131 -9.10 -1.88 -13.01
C VAL A 131 -9.43 -3.15 -12.22
N PRO A 132 -10.67 -3.66 -12.20
CA PRO A 132 -10.98 -4.92 -11.51
C PRO A 132 -10.13 -6.10 -11.98
N LEU A 133 -9.81 -6.15 -13.29
CA LEU A 133 -8.95 -7.20 -13.85
C LEU A 133 -7.50 -7.08 -13.36
N ALA A 134 -7.01 -5.86 -13.21
CA ALA A 134 -5.68 -5.60 -12.64
C ALA A 134 -5.62 -6.01 -11.16
N ILE A 135 -6.65 -5.66 -10.38
CA ILE A 135 -6.77 -6.05 -8.97
C ILE A 135 -6.81 -7.57 -8.83
N PHE A 136 -7.63 -8.24 -9.65
CA PHE A 136 -7.71 -9.70 -9.68
C PHE A 136 -6.31 -10.30 -9.93
N GLY A 137 -5.56 -9.75 -10.90
CA GLY A 137 -4.19 -10.17 -11.18
C GLY A 137 -3.25 -10.02 -10.01
N GLY A 138 -3.32 -8.89 -9.31
CA GLY A 138 -2.53 -8.64 -8.11
C GLY A 138 -2.85 -9.62 -6.98
N LEU A 139 -4.15 -9.88 -6.74
CA LEU A 139 -4.59 -10.82 -5.70
C LEU A 139 -4.19 -12.27 -6.01
N VAL A 140 -4.36 -12.72 -7.25
CA VAL A 140 -3.92 -14.06 -7.68
C VAL A 140 -2.42 -14.24 -7.46
N PHE A 141 -1.63 -13.23 -7.75
CA PHE A 141 -0.19 -13.33 -7.60
C PHE A 141 0.26 -13.34 -6.13
N ILE A 142 -0.43 -12.60 -5.25
CA ILE A 142 -0.23 -12.67 -3.78
C ILE A 142 -0.47 -14.09 -3.28
N LEU A 143 -1.55 -14.76 -3.74
CA LEU A 143 -1.84 -16.16 -3.40
C LEU A 143 -0.75 -17.09 -3.91
N PHE A 144 -0.26 -16.87 -5.13
CA PHE A 144 0.82 -17.68 -5.71
C PHE A 144 2.13 -17.57 -4.92
N LEU A 145 2.44 -16.38 -4.39
CA LEU A 145 3.62 -16.13 -3.56
C LEU A 145 3.45 -16.57 -2.09
N ASN A 146 2.31 -17.14 -1.72
CA ASN A 146 1.95 -17.44 -0.32
C ASN A 146 2.16 -16.23 0.62
N SER A 147 1.93 -15.03 0.09
CA SER A 147 2.05 -13.80 0.87
C SER A 147 0.70 -13.41 1.49
N SER A 148 0.73 -12.83 2.68
CA SER A 148 -0.49 -12.33 3.33
C SER A 148 -0.92 -10.98 2.76
N ILE A 149 -2.24 -10.75 2.74
CA ILE A 149 -2.78 -9.42 2.46
C ILE A 149 -2.47 -8.52 3.65
N ASN A 150 -1.61 -7.54 3.43
CA ASN A 150 -1.16 -6.57 4.42
C ASN A 150 -1.33 -5.14 3.86
N ILE A 151 -1.03 -4.13 4.67
CA ILE A 151 -1.10 -2.72 4.26
C ILE A 151 -0.30 -2.46 3.00
N PHE A 152 0.87 -3.07 2.86
CA PHE A 152 1.74 -2.86 1.71
C PHE A 152 1.14 -3.41 0.42
N SER A 153 0.47 -4.57 0.47
CA SER A 153 -0.27 -5.09 -0.69
C SER A 153 -1.48 -4.21 -1.04
N GLN A 154 -2.16 -3.63 -0.05
CA GLN A 154 -3.28 -2.73 -0.27
C GLN A 154 -2.83 -1.41 -0.91
N ILE A 155 -1.71 -0.83 -0.44
CA ILE A 155 -1.08 0.33 -1.10
C ILE A 155 -0.68 -0.01 -2.54
N ALA A 156 -0.14 -1.22 -2.76
CA ALA A 156 0.22 -1.67 -4.09
C ALA A 156 -1.00 -1.79 -5.03
N LEU A 157 -2.17 -2.21 -4.52
CA LEU A 157 -3.43 -2.22 -5.28
C LEU A 157 -3.86 -0.81 -5.68
N ILE A 158 -3.69 0.19 -4.82
CA ILE A 158 -3.97 1.59 -5.16
C ILE A 158 -3.02 2.10 -6.25
N ILE A 159 -1.73 1.82 -6.14
CA ILE A 159 -0.72 2.16 -7.16
C ILE A 159 -1.08 1.48 -8.49
N LEU A 160 -1.55 0.24 -8.44
CA LEU A 160 -1.91 -0.54 -9.62
C LEU A 160 -3.07 0.08 -10.42
N ILE A 161 -4.02 0.79 -9.76
CA ILE A 161 -5.07 1.56 -10.44
C ILE A 161 -4.43 2.56 -11.41
N GLY A 162 -3.47 3.36 -10.94
CA GLY A 162 -2.81 4.37 -11.75
C GLY A 162 -1.98 3.78 -12.90
N ILE A 163 -1.26 2.69 -12.63
CA ILE A 163 -0.41 2.06 -13.64
C ILE A 163 -1.25 1.34 -14.72
N SER A 164 -2.32 0.64 -14.32
CA SER A 164 -3.16 -0.12 -15.25
C SER A 164 -4.00 0.79 -16.16
N THR A 165 -4.54 1.87 -15.63
CA THR A 165 -5.33 2.84 -16.42
C THR A 165 -4.51 3.52 -17.51
N LYS A 166 -3.20 3.74 -17.29
CA LYS A 166 -2.28 4.33 -18.27
C LYS A 166 -2.33 3.61 -19.62
N ASN A 167 -2.35 2.28 -19.62
CA ASN A 167 -2.34 1.48 -20.85
C ASN A 167 -3.66 1.67 -21.63
N SER A 168 -4.79 1.67 -20.92
CA SER A 168 -6.12 1.89 -21.52
C SER A 168 -6.27 3.32 -22.06
N ILE A 169 -5.75 4.33 -21.34
CA ILE A 169 -5.75 5.72 -21.76
C ILE A 169 -5.08 5.88 -23.12
N LEU A 170 -3.90 5.25 -23.32
CA LEU A 170 -3.15 5.35 -24.58
C LEU A 170 -3.93 4.82 -25.77
N ILE A 171 -4.72 3.75 -25.60
CA ILE A 171 -5.54 3.18 -26.68
C ILE A 171 -6.73 4.09 -26.96
N VAL A 172 -7.45 4.50 -25.93
CA VAL A 172 -8.66 5.33 -26.05
C VAL A 172 -8.35 6.70 -26.65
N ASP A 173 -7.32 7.37 -26.12
CA ASP A 173 -6.90 8.69 -26.60
C ASP A 173 -6.51 8.65 -28.07
N TYR A 174 -5.67 7.71 -28.46
CA TYR A 174 -5.25 7.59 -29.86
C TYR A 174 -6.40 7.18 -30.79
N THR A 175 -7.34 6.35 -30.31
CA THR A 175 -8.55 6.04 -31.05
C THR A 175 -9.39 7.29 -31.28
N ASN A 176 -9.55 8.14 -30.27
CA ASN A 176 -10.25 9.41 -30.40
C ASN A 176 -9.57 10.33 -31.41
N GLN A 177 -8.24 10.44 -31.40
CA GLN A 177 -7.48 11.22 -32.38
C GLN A 177 -7.67 10.73 -33.82
N ILE A 178 -7.70 9.42 -34.05
CA ILE A 178 -7.98 8.88 -35.38
C ILE A 178 -9.45 9.14 -35.79
N ARG A 179 -10.39 9.08 -34.86
CA ARG A 179 -11.81 9.38 -35.14
C ARG A 179 -12.05 10.81 -35.59
N THR A 180 -11.27 11.79 -35.12
CA THR A 180 -11.37 13.18 -35.59
C THR A 180 -11.01 13.33 -37.09
N THR A 181 -10.22 12.40 -37.65
CA THR A 181 -9.89 12.40 -39.11
C THR A 181 -11.02 11.81 -39.99
N GLY A 182 -12.18 11.47 -39.42
CA GLY A 182 -13.34 10.98 -40.15
C GLY A 182 -13.36 9.46 -40.42
N VAL A 183 -12.40 8.70 -39.90
CA VAL A 183 -12.33 7.24 -40.06
C VAL A 183 -13.45 6.55 -39.31
N LYS A 184 -13.98 5.43 -39.83
CA LYS A 184 -14.98 4.61 -39.14
C LYS A 184 -14.46 4.06 -37.83
N LEU A 185 -15.36 3.91 -36.83
CA LEU A 185 -15.02 3.49 -35.49
C LEU A 185 -14.16 2.22 -35.44
N GLN A 186 -14.54 1.17 -36.16
CA GLN A 186 -13.82 -0.11 -36.20
C GLN A 186 -12.39 0.03 -36.75
N GLU A 187 -12.26 0.76 -37.85
CA GLU A 187 -10.94 0.99 -38.47
C GLU A 187 -10.05 1.87 -37.59
N ALA A 188 -10.64 2.87 -36.91
CA ALA A 188 -9.92 3.73 -35.99
C ALA A 188 -9.32 2.93 -34.82
N ILE A 189 -10.11 2.02 -34.20
CA ILE A 189 -9.65 1.17 -33.10
C ILE A 189 -8.56 0.21 -33.55
N LEU A 190 -8.74 -0.47 -34.69
CA LEU A 190 -7.73 -1.39 -35.21
C LEU A 190 -6.40 -0.69 -35.50
N LYS A 191 -6.43 0.49 -36.11
CA LYS A 191 -5.23 1.30 -36.34
C LYS A 191 -4.60 1.75 -35.01
N ALA A 192 -5.42 2.20 -34.05
CA ALA A 192 -4.93 2.60 -32.72
C ALA A 192 -4.23 1.43 -32.04
N CYS A 193 -4.83 0.26 -31.98
CA CYS A 193 -4.24 -0.92 -31.40
C CYS A 193 -2.92 -1.32 -32.08
N GLN A 194 -2.89 -1.36 -33.43
CA GLN A 194 -1.67 -1.72 -34.17
C GLN A 194 -0.50 -0.77 -33.86
N LEU A 195 -0.76 0.53 -33.78
CA LEU A 195 0.29 1.53 -33.53
C LEU A 195 0.69 1.62 -32.10
N ARG A 196 -0.22 1.35 -31.13
CA ARG A 196 0.03 1.50 -29.69
C ARG A 196 0.45 0.22 -28.97
N ILE A 197 0.31 -0.95 -29.59
CA ILE A 197 0.70 -2.23 -28.95
C ILE A 197 2.19 -2.26 -28.58
N ARG A 198 3.07 -1.79 -29.45
CA ARG A 198 4.52 -1.76 -29.18
C ARG A 198 4.88 -0.86 -27.98
N PRO A 199 4.49 0.43 -27.93
CA PRO A 199 4.72 1.29 -26.78
C PRO A 199 4.14 0.73 -25.46
N ILE A 200 2.94 0.14 -25.50
CA ILE A 200 2.30 -0.44 -24.33
C ILE A 200 3.11 -1.63 -23.79
N ILE A 201 3.49 -2.56 -24.67
CA ILE A 201 4.29 -3.72 -24.26
C ILE A 201 5.65 -3.27 -23.71
N MET A 202 6.32 -2.31 -24.36
CA MET A 202 7.62 -1.81 -23.88
C MET A 202 7.52 -1.19 -22.48
N THR A 203 6.52 -0.34 -22.25
CA THR A 203 6.36 0.31 -20.95
C THR A 203 5.90 -0.68 -19.87
N SER A 204 5.02 -1.61 -20.21
CA SER A 204 4.57 -2.64 -19.25
C SER A 204 5.72 -3.60 -18.90
N LEU A 205 6.50 -4.04 -19.89
CA LEU A 205 7.64 -4.90 -19.64
C LEU A 205 8.71 -4.20 -18.79
N SER A 206 9.00 -2.93 -19.07
CA SER A 206 9.92 -2.13 -18.27
C SER A 206 9.49 -2.03 -16.81
N THR A 207 8.19 -1.77 -16.56
CA THR A 207 7.65 -1.73 -15.18
C THR A 207 7.67 -3.11 -14.51
N MET A 208 7.36 -4.18 -15.23
CA MET A 208 7.46 -5.54 -14.68
C MET A 208 8.91 -5.90 -14.30
N ILE A 209 9.88 -5.60 -15.15
CA ILE A 209 11.30 -5.83 -14.87
C ILE A 209 11.75 -4.99 -13.66
N ALA A 210 11.29 -3.75 -13.53
CA ALA A 210 11.60 -2.89 -12.37
C ALA A 210 11.06 -3.46 -11.05
N MET A 211 9.97 -4.26 -11.07
CA MET A 211 9.42 -4.90 -9.87
C MET A 211 10.10 -6.25 -9.55
N LEU A 212 10.81 -6.87 -10.51
CA LEU A 212 11.49 -8.15 -10.28
C LEU A 212 12.47 -8.15 -9.09
N PRO A 213 13.33 -7.15 -8.89
CA PRO A 213 14.24 -7.14 -7.75
C PRO A 213 13.50 -7.08 -6.39
N LEU A 214 12.28 -6.55 -6.33
CA LEU A 214 11.48 -6.57 -5.10
C LEU A 214 10.95 -7.98 -4.79
N VAL A 215 10.70 -8.78 -5.83
CA VAL A 215 10.15 -10.14 -5.70
C VAL A 215 11.26 -11.17 -5.53
N ILE A 216 12.35 -11.06 -6.32
CA ILE A 216 13.46 -12.03 -6.31
C ILE A 216 14.51 -11.67 -5.26
N GLY A 217 14.54 -10.41 -4.84
CA GLY A 217 15.58 -9.84 -3.96
C GLY A 217 15.56 -10.40 -2.53
N ASN A 218 15.31 -11.69 -2.40
CA ASN A 218 15.39 -12.50 -1.18
C ASN A 218 16.86 -12.68 -0.75
N ILE A 219 17.62 -11.57 -0.74
CA ILE A 219 19.03 -11.58 -0.34
C ILE A 219 19.08 -11.45 1.20
N GLY A 220 18.66 -12.53 1.86
CA GLY A 220 18.75 -12.72 3.30
C GLY A 220 17.54 -12.27 4.10
N PRO A 221 17.28 -12.88 5.26
CA PRO A 221 16.20 -12.53 6.17
C PRO A 221 16.45 -11.14 6.75
N GLY A 222 15.90 -10.12 6.12
CA GLY A 222 16.03 -8.71 6.52
C GLY A 222 14.70 -8.12 6.96
N ALA A 223 14.75 -7.12 7.83
CA ALA A 223 13.58 -6.35 8.20
C ALA A 223 12.92 -5.74 6.93
N GLY A 224 11.65 -6.08 6.68
CA GLY A 224 10.88 -5.56 5.55
C GLY A 224 10.80 -6.46 4.31
N GLU A 225 11.30 -7.69 4.35
CA GLU A 225 11.20 -8.66 3.26
C GLU A 225 9.74 -8.88 2.84
N GLY A 226 8.87 -9.22 3.77
CA GLY A 226 7.44 -9.43 3.50
C GLY A 226 6.73 -8.20 2.92
N SER A 227 7.15 -6.99 3.28
CA SER A 227 6.60 -5.75 2.73
C SER A 227 7.00 -5.55 1.28
N ARG A 228 8.26 -5.76 0.94
CA ARG A 228 8.78 -5.64 -0.43
C ARG A 228 8.17 -6.69 -1.36
N LEU A 229 8.09 -7.95 -0.88
CA LEU A 229 7.48 -9.04 -1.62
C LEU A 229 6.00 -8.76 -1.89
N ALA A 230 5.26 -8.26 -0.89
CA ALA A 230 3.86 -7.93 -1.02
C ALA A 230 3.65 -6.81 -2.07
N VAL A 231 4.42 -5.72 -2.03
CA VAL A 231 4.31 -4.62 -2.99
C VAL A 231 4.72 -5.08 -4.40
N GLY A 232 5.92 -5.64 -4.52
CA GLY A 232 6.46 -6.07 -5.82
C GLY A 232 5.61 -7.14 -6.47
N GLY A 233 5.17 -8.15 -5.70
CA GLY A 233 4.32 -9.24 -6.18
C GLY A 233 2.96 -8.76 -6.65
N THR A 234 2.28 -7.91 -5.87
CA THR A 234 0.97 -7.36 -6.23
C THR A 234 1.04 -6.57 -7.53
N ILE A 235 2.03 -5.67 -7.67
CA ILE A 235 2.17 -4.84 -8.86
C ILE A 235 2.55 -5.71 -10.07
N LEU A 236 3.50 -6.64 -9.91
CA LEU A 236 3.95 -7.51 -10.98
C LEU A 236 2.80 -8.38 -11.50
N GLY A 237 2.10 -9.09 -10.62
CA GLY A 237 0.96 -9.93 -10.99
C GLY A 237 -0.18 -9.13 -11.61
N GLY A 238 -0.53 -8.00 -11.01
CA GLY A 238 -1.55 -7.11 -11.56
C GLY A 238 -1.18 -6.56 -12.93
N MET A 239 0.07 -6.20 -13.16
CA MET A 239 0.56 -5.71 -14.45
C MET A 239 0.55 -6.78 -15.54
N ILE A 240 0.95 -8.01 -15.24
CA ILE A 240 0.91 -9.12 -16.22
C ILE A 240 -0.52 -9.31 -16.71
N ILE A 241 -1.45 -9.50 -15.79
CA ILE A 241 -2.85 -9.77 -16.14
C ILE A 241 -3.51 -8.54 -16.75
N SER A 242 -3.31 -7.36 -16.15
CA SER A 242 -3.86 -6.11 -16.68
C SER A 242 -3.39 -5.84 -18.11
N THR A 243 -2.10 -5.96 -18.41
CA THR A 243 -1.57 -5.68 -19.76
C THR A 243 -2.20 -6.60 -20.78
N PHE A 244 -2.28 -7.90 -20.46
CA PHE A 244 -2.90 -8.87 -21.37
C PHE A 244 -4.38 -8.55 -21.62
N PHE A 245 -5.15 -8.35 -20.57
CA PHE A 245 -6.58 -8.08 -20.71
C PHE A 245 -6.88 -6.70 -21.28
N THR A 246 -6.09 -5.69 -20.95
CA THR A 246 -6.29 -4.33 -21.50
C THR A 246 -6.22 -4.31 -23.01
N LEU A 247 -5.33 -5.09 -23.63
CA LEU A 247 -5.21 -5.16 -25.08
C LEU A 247 -6.46 -5.73 -25.77
N TYR A 248 -7.25 -6.54 -25.07
CA TYR A 248 -8.49 -7.14 -25.60
C TYR A 248 -9.74 -6.44 -25.09
N VAL A 249 -9.81 -6.18 -23.77
CA VAL A 249 -11.01 -5.64 -23.13
C VAL A 249 -11.22 -4.18 -23.50
N THR A 250 -10.18 -3.36 -23.52
CA THR A 250 -10.33 -1.93 -23.85
C THR A 250 -10.89 -1.71 -25.27
N PRO A 251 -10.37 -2.33 -26.33
CA PRO A 251 -10.93 -2.17 -27.67
C PRO A 251 -12.36 -2.70 -27.81
N THR A 252 -12.66 -3.84 -27.21
CA THR A 252 -13.99 -4.45 -27.28
C THR A 252 -15.03 -3.62 -26.53
N MET A 253 -14.71 -3.16 -25.34
CA MET A 253 -15.58 -2.27 -24.56
C MET A 253 -15.75 -0.90 -25.20
N TYR A 254 -14.69 -0.39 -25.83
CA TYR A 254 -14.78 0.84 -26.59
C TYR A 254 -15.72 0.68 -27.80
N LEU A 255 -15.65 -0.44 -28.54
CA LEU A 255 -16.59 -0.74 -29.62
C LEU A 255 -18.04 -0.83 -29.14
N ALA A 256 -18.27 -1.46 -27.99
CA ALA A 256 -19.61 -1.66 -27.44
C ALA A 256 -20.24 -0.34 -26.96
N LEU A 257 -19.49 0.45 -26.20
CA LEU A 257 -20.01 1.63 -25.50
C LEU A 257 -19.87 2.92 -26.31
N ALA A 258 -18.79 3.07 -27.08
CA ALA A 258 -18.56 4.28 -27.87
C ALA A 258 -19.42 4.37 -29.14
N LYS A 259 -20.19 3.33 -29.46
CA LYS A 259 -21.16 3.35 -30.57
C LYS A 259 -22.20 4.45 -30.39
N ASN A 260 -22.57 4.77 -29.15
CA ASN A 260 -23.54 5.79 -28.79
C ASN A 260 -22.89 7.14 -28.39
N THR A 261 -21.57 7.23 -28.35
CA THR A 261 -20.89 8.50 -28.09
C THR A 261 -20.88 9.32 -29.37
N LYS A 262 -21.37 10.55 -29.29
CA LYS A 262 -21.13 11.55 -30.33
C LYS A 262 -19.62 11.55 -30.62
N ARG A 263 -19.24 11.70 -31.88
CA ARG A 263 -17.86 12.08 -32.22
C ARG A 263 -17.52 13.24 -31.27
N ILE A 264 -16.31 13.27 -30.76
CA ILE A 264 -15.73 14.52 -30.32
C ILE A 264 -15.50 15.25 -31.65
N ASP A 265 -16.60 15.76 -32.20
CA ASP A 265 -16.51 16.74 -33.25
C ASP A 265 -15.61 17.80 -32.63
N ALA A 266 -14.55 18.12 -33.36
CA ALA A 266 -13.65 19.17 -32.98
C ALA A 266 -14.49 20.18 -32.20
N VAL A 267 -14.19 20.33 -30.90
CA VAL A 267 -14.77 21.42 -30.10
C VAL A 267 -14.91 22.52 -31.10
N ASP A 268 -16.15 23.01 -31.28
CA ASP A 268 -16.35 24.18 -32.10
C ASP A 268 -15.24 25.15 -31.75
N ILE A 269 -14.12 25.03 -32.47
CA ILE A 269 -13.21 26.12 -32.60
C ILE A 269 -14.09 27.03 -33.41
N GLU A 270 -15.04 27.70 -32.74
CA GLU A 270 -15.54 28.94 -33.27
C GLU A 270 -14.27 29.62 -33.74
N PRO A 271 -14.12 29.82 -35.04
CA PRO A 271 -12.97 30.52 -35.54
C PRO A 271 -13.02 31.83 -34.76
N VAL A 272 -12.10 31.95 -33.77
CA VAL A 272 -11.95 33.20 -33.05
C VAL A 272 -11.74 34.16 -34.17
N SER A 273 -12.81 34.87 -34.52
CA SER A 273 -12.79 35.94 -35.52
C SER A 273 -11.80 36.95 -34.92
N TYR A 274 -10.55 36.74 -35.26
CA TYR A 274 -9.55 37.77 -35.08
C TYR A 274 -10.01 38.88 -35.98
N THR A 275 -10.81 39.77 -35.41
CA THR A 275 -10.92 41.12 -35.97
C THR A 275 -9.51 41.67 -35.95
N HIS A 276 -8.77 41.43 -37.01
CA HIS A 276 -7.53 42.12 -37.26
C HIS A 276 -7.87 43.59 -37.28
N LEU A 277 -7.63 44.27 -36.17
CA LEU A 277 -7.33 45.65 -36.14
C LEU A 277 -6.00 45.80 -36.94
N THR A 278 -6.13 45.86 -38.29
CA THR A 278 -5.08 46.33 -39.15
C THR A 278 -4.83 47.78 -38.73
N LEU A 279 -3.82 47.99 -37.91
CA LEU A 279 -3.27 49.33 -37.69
C LEU A 279 -2.90 49.88 -39.04
N PRO A 280 -3.44 51.03 -39.45
CA PRO A 280 -3.02 51.67 -40.69
C PRO A 280 -1.57 52.07 -40.60
N THR A 281 -0.69 51.38 -41.30
CA THR A 281 0.68 51.79 -41.48
C THR A 281 0.67 53.11 -42.27
N LYS A 282 0.77 54.19 -41.54
CA LYS A 282 1.01 55.53 -42.08
C LYS A 282 2.40 55.53 -42.69
N ARG A 283 2.49 55.43 -44.03
CA ARG A 283 3.72 55.74 -44.77
C ARG A 283 4.11 57.15 -44.44
N ILE A 284 5.25 57.36 -43.82
CA ILE A 284 5.93 58.62 -43.79
C ILE A 284 6.91 58.65 -44.97
N VAL A 285 6.65 59.60 -45.88
CA VAL A 285 7.58 60.01 -46.95
C VAL A 285 8.57 60.97 -46.36
#